data_c0bd83ea451afe970777a7ccf47737b2
#
_entry.id   c0bd83ea451afe970777a7ccf47737b2
#
_cell.length_a   1.000
_cell.length_b   1.000
_cell.length_c   1.000
_cell.angle_alpha   90.00
_cell.angle_beta   90.00
_cell.angle_gamma   90.00
#
_symmetry.space_group_name_H-M   'P 1'
#
loop_
_entity.id
_entity.type
_entity.pdbx_description
1 polymer ?
#
loop_
_entity_poly.entity_id
_entity_poly.type
_entity_poly.pdbx_seq_one_letter_code
_entity_poly.pdbx_strand_id
1 'polypeptide(L)'
;MEPGSMENLSILYQSRDFLVVNKHWDVRIDSKTWRETLTLQKQLRHHFPELADPDTYYGFRFCHQLDFSTSGALCVALNKAAAGSAYKCFKERRVTKAYLALVRGHIQESRMTISYAIGRNNTEGCENPKPSLTELVVLEHGLYAGDPVSKVLLQPLTGRTHQLRVHCSALNHPIVGDLTYGQASGREEQPFRMMLHAFYLRIPTQTECVEARTPDPFVPTLDACWSPHTLVQPLDQLVQVLQAAHDPKPTEGDTGPCSPSSCLPGPGRPPPHPATPPETEAQRASCLQWLSEWTLEPDN
;
A
#
# COMPACT_ATOMS: atom_id res chain seq x y z
N MET A 1 21.32 -2.12 -2.73
CA MET A 1 20.32 -2.33 -1.64
C MET A 1 20.50 -3.77 -1.15
N GLU A 2 20.63 -3.97 0.15
CA GLU A 2 20.91 -5.30 0.71
C GLU A 2 19.60 -6.09 0.90
N PRO A 3 19.61 -7.42 0.71
CA PRO A 3 18.48 -8.27 1.01
C PRO A 3 18.15 -8.26 2.51
N GLY A 4 16.96 -8.67 2.87
CA GLY A 4 16.54 -8.79 4.28
C GLY A 4 17.44 -9.78 5.05
N SER A 5 17.80 -9.42 6.27
CA SER A 5 18.52 -10.26 7.24
C SER A 5 17.92 -10.08 8.63
N MET A 6 18.33 -10.90 9.58
CA MET A 6 17.85 -10.74 10.97
C MET A 6 18.27 -9.40 11.58
N GLU A 7 19.38 -8.82 11.11
CA GLU A 7 20.01 -7.66 11.72
C GLU A 7 19.60 -6.31 11.12
N ASN A 8 19.06 -6.29 9.88
CA ASN A 8 18.87 -5.04 9.14
C ASN A 8 17.43 -4.52 9.11
N LEU A 9 16.68 -4.70 10.20
CA LEU A 9 15.35 -4.13 10.36
C LEU A 9 15.42 -2.61 10.57
N SER A 10 14.69 -1.84 9.74
CA SER A 10 14.60 -0.39 9.84
C SER A 10 13.26 0.05 10.41
N ILE A 11 13.29 0.96 11.38
CA ILE A 11 12.11 1.54 12.04
C ILE A 11 11.80 2.91 11.42
N LEU A 12 10.56 3.11 11.02
CA LEU A 12 10.08 4.36 10.41
C LEU A 12 9.32 5.22 11.41
N TYR A 13 8.62 4.59 12.37
CA TYR A 13 7.82 5.24 13.40
C TYR A 13 7.75 4.36 14.63
N GLN A 14 7.82 4.96 15.81
CA GLN A 14 7.65 4.26 17.09
C GLN A 14 6.91 5.14 18.08
N SER A 15 5.89 4.59 18.71
CA SER A 15 5.17 5.18 19.83
C SER A 15 4.96 4.14 20.92
N ARG A 16 4.18 4.47 21.96
CA ARG A 16 3.75 3.52 22.99
C ARG A 16 2.87 2.40 22.41
N ASP A 17 2.05 2.74 21.41
CA ASP A 17 0.98 1.88 20.91
C ASP A 17 1.29 1.26 19.54
N PHE A 18 2.20 1.86 18.77
CA PHE A 18 2.50 1.42 17.40
C PHE A 18 3.99 1.44 17.06
N LEU A 19 4.33 0.54 16.17
CA LEU A 19 5.63 0.48 15.48
C LEU A 19 5.38 0.38 13.98
N VAL A 20 6.04 1.22 13.17
CA VAL A 20 6.05 1.06 11.71
C VAL A 20 7.46 0.71 11.27
N VAL A 21 7.56 -0.39 10.55
CA VAL A 21 8.85 -0.90 10.03
C VAL A 21 8.92 -0.77 8.52
N ASN A 22 10.13 -0.70 7.99
CA ASN A 22 10.39 -0.82 6.56
C ASN A 22 10.71 -2.29 6.23
N LYS A 23 9.66 -3.06 5.88
CA LYS A 23 9.82 -4.48 5.54
C LYS A 23 10.68 -4.64 4.27
N HIS A 24 11.64 -5.54 4.28
CA HIS A 24 12.39 -5.90 3.07
C HIS A 24 11.50 -6.67 2.08
N TRP A 25 11.90 -6.64 0.78
CA TRP A 25 11.33 -7.52 -0.23
C TRP A 25 11.72 -8.98 0.07
N ASP A 26 10.95 -9.93 -0.40
CA ASP A 26 11.15 -11.36 -0.23
C ASP A 26 11.31 -11.80 1.23
N VAL A 27 10.61 -11.11 2.13
CA VAL A 27 10.49 -11.46 3.55
C VAL A 27 9.01 -11.63 3.88
N ARG A 28 8.65 -12.80 4.41
CA ARG A 28 7.31 -13.06 4.93
C ARG A 28 7.07 -12.27 6.19
N ILE A 29 5.82 -11.90 6.45
CA ILE A 29 5.43 -11.24 7.70
C ILE A 29 5.56 -12.22 8.86
N ASP A 30 4.94 -13.41 8.70
CA ASP A 30 4.97 -14.51 9.66
C ASP A 30 4.98 -15.86 8.95
N SER A 31 5.22 -16.93 9.68
CA SER A 31 5.11 -18.30 9.16
C SER A 31 4.84 -19.29 10.27
N LYS A 32 3.94 -20.23 9.98
CA LYS A 32 3.67 -21.38 10.87
C LYS A 32 4.70 -22.50 10.70
N THR A 33 5.51 -22.44 9.65
CA THR A 33 6.52 -23.47 9.38
C THR A 33 7.84 -23.14 10.04
N TRP A 34 8.47 -24.13 10.69
CA TRP A 34 9.79 -23.99 11.29
C TRP A 34 10.91 -23.81 10.24
N ARG A 35 10.64 -24.15 8.98
CA ARG A 35 11.59 -24.05 7.87
C ARG A 35 11.88 -22.61 7.46
N GLU A 36 10.95 -21.70 7.71
CA GLU A 36 11.14 -20.28 7.41
C GLU A 36 12.10 -19.68 8.42
N THR A 37 13.33 -19.41 8.00
CA THR A 37 14.39 -18.88 8.87
C THR A 37 14.29 -17.40 9.09
N LEU A 38 13.81 -16.64 8.08
CA LEU A 38 13.66 -15.20 8.12
C LEU A 38 12.19 -14.80 7.91
N THR A 39 11.60 -14.17 8.93
CA THR A 39 10.30 -13.50 8.85
C THR A 39 10.36 -12.17 9.58
N LEU A 40 9.49 -11.23 9.23
CA LEU A 40 9.38 -9.96 9.94
C LEU A 40 9.08 -10.16 11.43
N GLN A 41 8.22 -11.11 11.77
CA GLN A 41 7.93 -11.48 13.14
C GLN A 41 9.19 -11.93 13.91
N LYS A 42 10.09 -12.70 13.28
CA LYS A 42 11.36 -13.11 13.90
C LYS A 42 12.32 -11.95 14.04
N GLN A 43 12.42 -11.06 13.01
CA GLN A 43 13.21 -9.84 13.11
C GLN A 43 12.73 -8.95 14.27
N LEU A 44 11.42 -8.73 14.40
CA LEU A 44 10.83 -7.96 15.51
C LEU A 44 11.14 -8.58 16.87
N ARG A 45 11.01 -9.91 17.01
CA ARG A 45 11.34 -10.60 18.26
C ARG A 45 12.83 -10.54 18.58
N HIS A 46 13.70 -10.51 17.57
CA HIS A 46 15.14 -10.37 17.76
C HIS A 46 15.52 -8.96 18.24
N HIS A 47 14.96 -7.93 17.61
CA HIS A 47 15.29 -6.53 17.94
C HIS A 47 14.52 -5.98 19.14
N PHE A 48 13.29 -6.43 19.37
CA PHE A 48 12.36 -5.92 20.39
C PHE A 48 11.66 -7.05 21.15
N PRO A 49 12.43 -7.94 21.82
CA PRO A 49 11.84 -9.07 22.55
C PRO A 49 10.87 -8.61 23.66
N GLU A 50 11.11 -7.44 24.25
CA GLU A 50 10.30 -6.83 25.30
C GLU A 50 8.95 -6.30 24.80
N LEU A 51 8.80 -6.03 23.50
CA LEU A 51 7.54 -5.60 22.89
C LEU A 51 6.66 -6.75 22.42
N ALA A 52 7.14 -8.00 22.56
CA ALA A 52 6.37 -9.17 22.18
C ALA A 52 5.16 -9.34 23.12
N ASP A 53 3.95 -9.42 22.56
CA ASP A 53 2.70 -9.62 23.29
C ASP A 53 2.50 -11.13 23.53
N PRO A 54 2.54 -11.61 24.80
CA PRO A 54 2.38 -13.03 25.12
C PRO A 54 0.99 -13.57 24.77
N ASP A 55 -0.01 -12.70 24.63
CA ASP A 55 -1.39 -13.09 24.30
C ASP A 55 -1.58 -13.34 22.80
N THR A 56 -0.51 -13.27 21.98
CA THR A 56 -0.57 -13.57 20.56
C THR A 56 0.38 -14.70 20.18
N TYR A 57 -0.03 -15.55 19.25
CA TYR A 57 0.79 -16.66 18.78
C TYR A 57 2.16 -16.23 18.25
N TYR A 58 2.19 -15.12 17.50
CA TYR A 58 3.42 -14.59 16.88
C TYR A 58 4.13 -13.52 17.72
N GLY A 59 3.54 -13.08 18.84
CA GLY A 59 4.07 -12.01 19.68
C GLY A 59 3.81 -10.59 19.18
N PHE A 60 3.25 -10.41 17.98
CA PHE A 60 3.00 -9.10 17.38
C PHE A 60 1.66 -9.06 16.66
N ARG A 61 1.00 -7.87 16.65
CA ARG A 61 -0.29 -7.63 16.00
C ARG A 61 -0.09 -6.81 14.74
N PHE A 62 0.02 -7.47 13.60
CA PHE A 62 0.15 -6.80 12.32
C PHE A 62 -1.17 -6.13 11.93
N CYS A 63 -1.17 -4.81 11.67
CA CYS A 63 -2.38 -4.04 11.38
C CYS A 63 -2.87 -4.25 9.93
N HIS A 64 -1.99 -4.63 9.05
CA HIS A 64 -2.25 -4.91 7.63
C HIS A 64 -1.15 -5.83 7.09
N GLN A 65 -1.29 -6.21 5.81
CA GLN A 65 -0.32 -7.09 5.16
C GLN A 65 0.33 -6.42 3.96
N LEU A 66 1.51 -6.91 3.61
CA LEU A 66 2.20 -6.70 2.35
C LEU A 66 2.53 -8.07 1.77
N ASP A 67 2.49 -8.20 0.44
CA ASP A 67 2.91 -9.40 -0.26
C ASP A 67 4.36 -9.77 0.11
N PHE A 68 4.72 -11.03 -0.03
CA PHE A 68 6.08 -11.53 0.21
C PHE A 68 7.13 -10.64 -0.48
N SER A 69 6.97 -10.41 -1.78
CA SER A 69 7.91 -9.65 -2.60
C SER A 69 7.77 -8.13 -2.49
N THR A 70 6.74 -7.62 -1.81
CA THR A 70 6.55 -6.17 -1.60
C THR A 70 7.34 -5.72 -0.39
N SER A 71 8.09 -4.63 -0.54
CA SER A 71 8.80 -3.97 0.57
C SER A 71 8.05 -2.73 1.07
N GLY A 72 8.49 -2.16 2.18
CA GLY A 72 8.06 -0.84 2.63
C GLY A 72 7.31 -0.82 3.95
N ALA A 73 6.58 0.27 4.19
CA ALA A 73 5.95 0.58 5.47
C ALA A 73 4.88 -0.43 5.87
N LEU A 74 5.08 -1.07 7.02
CA LEU A 74 4.14 -2.00 7.64
C LEU A 74 3.95 -1.65 9.11
N CYS A 75 2.68 -1.47 9.52
CA CYS A 75 2.31 -1.09 10.88
C CYS A 75 2.04 -2.31 11.76
N VAL A 76 2.61 -2.27 12.95
CA VAL A 76 2.43 -3.25 14.03
C VAL A 76 1.81 -2.54 15.22
N ALA A 77 0.73 -3.07 15.77
CA ALA A 77 0.16 -2.60 17.03
C ALA A 77 0.81 -3.35 18.20
N LEU A 78 1.20 -2.61 19.23
CA LEU A 78 1.93 -3.13 20.39
C LEU A 78 1.00 -3.63 21.51
N ASN A 79 -0.31 -3.39 21.37
CA ASN A 79 -1.31 -3.90 22.30
C ASN A 79 -2.67 -4.12 21.60
N LYS A 80 -3.60 -4.79 22.28
CA LYS A 80 -4.92 -5.15 21.74
C LYS A 80 -5.79 -3.93 21.43
N ALA A 81 -5.75 -2.88 22.26
CA ALA A 81 -6.53 -1.66 22.05
C ALA A 81 -6.07 -0.90 20.79
N ALA A 82 -4.75 -0.77 20.61
CA ALA A 82 -4.14 -0.19 19.42
C ALA A 82 -4.52 -0.97 18.15
N ALA A 83 -4.45 -2.31 18.20
CA ALA A 83 -4.86 -3.17 17.09
C ALA A 83 -6.34 -2.94 16.71
N GLY A 84 -7.24 -2.87 17.70
CA GLY A 84 -8.66 -2.58 17.48
C GLY A 84 -8.90 -1.19 16.85
N SER A 85 -8.16 -0.18 17.31
CA SER A 85 -8.23 1.18 16.76
C SER A 85 -7.74 1.26 15.31
N ALA A 86 -6.61 0.63 15.00
CA ALA A 86 -6.11 0.53 13.64
C ALA A 86 -7.08 -0.23 12.72
N TYR A 87 -7.59 -1.40 13.17
CA TYR A 87 -8.59 -2.18 12.43
C TYR A 87 -9.80 -1.34 12.03
N LYS A 88 -10.33 -0.52 12.97
CA LYS A 88 -11.45 0.39 12.70
C LYS A 88 -11.11 1.38 11.58
N CYS A 89 -9.89 1.94 11.58
CA CYS A 89 -9.44 2.84 10.52
C CYS A 89 -9.38 2.17 9.14
N PHE A 90 -8.89 0.92 9.07
CA PHE A 90 -8.89 0.14 7.84
C PHE A 90 -10.30 -0.19 7.36
N LYS A 91 -11.17 -0.65 8.25
CA LYS A 91 -12.57 -0.97 7.96
C LYS A 91 -13.34 0.23 7.42
N GLU A 92 -13.16 1.40 8.01
CA GLU A 92 -13.79 2.66 7.63
C GLU A 92 -13.09 3.35 6.44
N ARG A 93 -12.05 2.74 5.86
CA ARG A 93 -11.26 3.27 4.73
C ARG A 93 -10.67 4.66 5.00
N ARG A 94 -10.31 4.93 6.25
CA ARG A 94 -9.67 6.18 6.68
C ARG A 94 -8.14 6.15 6.55
N VAL A 95 -7.58 4.98 6.27
CA VAL A 95 -6.14 4.79 6.10
C VAL A 95 -5.72 5.27 4.72
N THR A 96 -4.67 6.11 4.68
CA THR A 96 -4.02 6.51 3.43
C THR A 96 -2.78 5.65 3.21
N LYS A 97 -2.70 5.02 2.05
CA LYS A 97 -1.55 4.21 1.62
C LYS A 97 -1.13 4.67 0.23
N ALA A 98 0.16 4.85 0.02
CA ALA A 98 0.70 5.08 -1.31
C ALA A 98 1.93 4.20 -1.54
N TYR A 99 2.04 3.68 -2.74
CA TYR A 99 3.11 2.78 -3.17
C TYR A 99 3.88 3.40 -4.31
N LEU A 100 5.16 3.15 -4.37
CA LEU A 100 5.98 3.39 -5.55
C LEU A 100 6.15 2.08 -6.32
N ALA A 101 6.10 2.16 -7.65
CA ALA A 101 6.39 1.03 -8.52
C ALA A 101 7.13 1.46 -9.77
N LEU A 102 7.91 0.54 -10.33
CA LEU A 102 8.37 0.61 -11.71
C LEU A 102 7.52 -0.34 -12.53
N VAL A 103 6.88 0.17 -13.58
CA VAL A 103 5.99 -0.61 -14.46
C VAL A 103 6.49 -0.60 -15.90
N ARG A 104 6.32 -1.70 -16.63
CA ARG A 104 6.80 -1.86 -18.00
C ARG A 104 6.10 -0.90 -18.96
N GLY A 105 6.85 -0.32 -19.87
CA GLY A 105 6.36 0.62 -20.88
C GLY A 105 6.22 2.05 -20.37
N HIS A 106 6.01 3.00 -21.31
CA HIS A 106 5.71 4.39 -21.00
C HIS A 106 4.21 4.60 -21.00
N ILE A 107 3.63 4.86 -19.82
CA ILE A 107 2.21 5.20 -19.67
C ILE A 107 1.99 6.62 -20.20
N GLN A 108 1.07 6.78 -21.17
CA GLN A 108 0.83 8.07 -21.84
C GLN A 108 0.04 9.04 -20.97
N GLU A 109 -0.91 8.55 -20.20
CA GLU A 109 -1.72 9.37 -19.29
C GLU A 109 -0.99 9.62 -17.99
N SER A 110 -0.78 10.89 -17.65
CA SER A 110 -0.06 11.26 -16.41
C SER A 110 -0.79 10.85 -15.12
N ARG A 111 -2.12 10.67 -15.18
CA ARG A 111 -2.96 10.23 -14.07
C ARG A 111 -4.15 9.43 -14.57
N MET A 112 -4.50 8.36 -13.88
CA MET A 112 -5.69 7.56 -14.17
C MET A 112 -6.24 6.87 -12.94
N THR A 113 -7.53 6.48 -13.01
CA THR A 113 -8.20 5.64 -12.04
C THR A 113 -8.45 4.26 -12.64
N ILE A 114 -7.98 3.21 -11.98
CA ILE A 114 -8.14 1.82 -12.38
C ILE A 114 -9.27 1.21 -11.55
N SER A 115 -10.34 0.74 -12.22
CA SER A 115 -11.57 0.26 -11.58
C SER A 115 -11.91 -1.20 -11.92
N TYR A 116 -10.97 -1.99 -12.40
CA TYR A 116 -11.20 -3.40 -12.70
C TYR A 116 -11.54 -4.18 -11.42
N ALA A 117 -12.64 -4.93 -11.45
CA ALA A 117 -13.01 -5.81 -10.35
C ALA A 117 -12.02 -6.98 -10.25
N ILE A 118 -11.67 -7.36 -9.03
CA ILE A 118 -10.72 -8.44 -8.75
C ILE A 118 -11.45 -9.58 -8.06
N GLY A 119 -11.31 -10.79 -8.60
CA GLY A 119 -11.83 -12.04 -8.05
C GLY A 119 -10.74 -13.10 -7.96
N ARG A 120 -11.08 -14.27 -7.43
CA ARG A 120 -10.21 -15.43 -7.48
C ARG A 120 -10.24 -16.03 -8.88
N ASN A 121 -9.06 -16.29 -9.44
CA ASN A 121 -8.96 -17.07 -10.68
C ASN A 121 -9.01 -18.55 -10.34
N ASN A 122 -9.90 -19.28 -11.01
CA ASN A 122 -9.88 -20.73 -11.05
C ASN A 122 -9.87 -21.20 -12.52
N THR A 123 -9.84 -22.51 -12.73
CA THR A 123 -9.82 -23.11 -14.09
C THR A 123 -11.05 -22.76 -14.93
N GLU A 124 -12.13 -22.25 -14.33
CA GLU A 124 -13.39 -21.91 -14.98
C GLU A 124 -13.58 -20.40 -15.19
N GLY A 125 -12.65 -19.58 -14.71
CA GLY A 125 -12.68 -18.11 -14.84
C GLY A 125 -12.54 -17.36 -13.53
N CYS A 126 -12.94 -16.09 -13.52
CA CYS A 126 -12.87 -15.24 -12.34
C CYS A 126 -14.15 -15.36 -11.51
N GLU A 127 -14.04 -15.98 -10.32
CA GLU A 127 -15.18 -16.11 -9.39
C GLU A 127 -15.32 -14.89 -8.48
N ASN A 128 -16.59 -14.48 -8.27
CA ASN A 128 -16.99 -13.45 -7.32
C ASN A 128 -16.11 -12.16 -7.39
N PRO A 129 -16.01 -11.50 -8.56
CA PRO A 129 -15.20 -10.31 -8.70
C PRO A 129 -15.72 -9.21 -7.78
N LYS A 130 -14.83 -8.65 -6.95
CA LYS A 130 -15.16 -7.57 -6.01
C LYS A 130 -14.71 -6.23 -6.58
N PRO A 131 -15.50 -5.17 -6.47
CA PRO A 131 -15.09 -3.83 -6.89
C PRO A 131 -13.75 -3.45 -6.28
N SER A 132 -12.84 -2.99 -7.12
CA SER A 132 -11.49 -2.58 -6.73
C SER A 132 -11.14 -1.26 -7.40
N LEU A 133 -10.47 -0.38 -6.67
CA LEU A 133 -10.16 0.96 -7.13
C LEU A 133 -8.73 1.33 -6.75
N THR A 134 -7.94 1.74 -7.74
CA THR A 134 -6.56 2.22 -7.57
C THR A 134 -6.38 3.51 -8.36
N GLU A 135 -5.84 4.54 -7.74
CA GLU A 135 -5.33 5.71 -8.45
C GLU A 135 -3.87 5.50 -8.82
N LEU A 136 -3.51 5.88 -10.04
CA LEU A 136 -2.17 5.83 -10.59
C LEU A 136 -1.76 7.21 -11.05
N VAL A 137 -0.56 7.63 -10.65
CA VAL A 137 0.08 8.88 -11.10
C VAL A 137 1.46 8.56 -11.62
N VAL A 138 1.79 9.00 -12.84
CA VAL A 138 3.11 8.84 -13.42
C VAL A 138 4.05 9.90 -12.85
N LEU A 139 5.19 9.47 -12.32
CA LEU A 139 6.23 10.34 -11.75
C LEU A 139 7.33 10.62 -12.75
N GLU A 140 7.86 9.56 -13.36
CA GLU A 140 9.00 9.63 -14.28
C GLU A 140 8.87 8.60 -15.39
N HIS A 141 9.41 8.90 -16.55
CA HIS A 141 9.72 7.92 -17.59
C HIS A 141 11.22 7.68 -17.65
N GLY A 142 11.59 6.45 -17.96
CA GLY A 142 12.98 6.04 -18.06
C GLY A 142 13.12 4.68 -18.72
N LEU A 143 14.29 4.09 -18.51
CA LEU A 143 14.63 2.75 -18.96
C LEU A 143 15.02 1.90 -17.76
N TYR A 144 14.62 0.63 -17.77
CA TYR A 144 15.12 -0.38 -16.84
C TYR A 144 15.81 -1.48 -17.63
N ALA A 145 17.13 -1.60 -17.45
CA ALA A 145 17.98 -2.50 -18.26
C ALA A 145 17.76 -2.33 -19.77
N GLY A 146 17.53 -1.07 -20.22
CA GLY A 146 17.31 -0.71 -21.62
C GLY A 146 15.87 -0.81 -22.11
N ASP A 147 14.92 -1.33 -21.33
CA ASP A 147 13.50 -1.39 -21.67
C ASP A 147 12.74 -0.17 -21.17
N PRO A 148 11.75 0.36 -21.91
CA PRO A 148 10.91 1.46 -21.46
C PRO A 148 10.18 1.11 -20.17
N VAL A 149 10.21 2.02 -19.20
CA VAL A 149 9.58 1.88 -17.88
C VAL A 149 9.06 3.21 -17.40
N SER A 150 7.92 3.19 -16.71
CA SER A 150 7.38 4.33 -15.97
C SER A 150 7.51 4.08 -14.47
N LYS A 151 8.00 5.08 -13.73
CA LYS A 151 7.90 5.12 -12.28
C LYS A 151 6.57 5.75 -11.92
N VAL A 152 5.80 5.08 -11.07
CA VAL A 152 4.44 5.49 -10.73
C VAL A 152 4.21 5.52 -9.22
N LEU A 153 3.31 6.42 -8.79
CA LEU A 153 2.67 6.37 -7.47
C LEU A 153 1.32 5.67 -7.63
N LEU A 154 1.08 4.66 -6.80
CA LEU A 154 -0.16 3.90 -6.76
C LEU A 154 -0.84 4.10 -5.41
N GLN A 155 -2.10 4.51 -5.42
CA GLN A 155 -2.92 4.66 -4.22
C GLN A 155 -4.10 3.70 -4.25
N PRO A 156 -4.06 2.56 -3.53
CA PRO A 156 -5.20 1.65 -3.44
C PRO A 156 -6.27 2.24 -2.54
N LEU A 157 -7.45 2.53 -3.09
CA LEU A 157 -8.64 2.99 -2.35
C LEU A 157 -9.44 1.82 -1.79
N THR A 158 -9.22 0.63 -2.29
CA THR A 158 -9.70 -0.66 -1.79
C THR A 158 -8.49 -1.53 -1.42
N GLY A 159 -8.71 -2.66 -0.74
CA GLY A 159 -7.65 -3.62 -0.41
C GLY A 159 -8.05 -5.03 -0.85
N ARG A 160 -7.62 -5.47 -2.04
CA ARG A 160 -7.79 -6.83 -2.54
C ARG A 160 -6.43 -7.48 -2.66
N THR A 161 -6.39 -8.81 -2.57
CA THR A 161 -5.16 -9.58 -2.76
C THR A 161 -4.51 -9.20 -4.08
N HIS A 162 -3.21 -8.90 -4.05
CA HIS A 162 -2.39 -8.50 -5.21
C HIS A 162 -2.98 -7.34 -6.05
N GLN A 163 -3.84 -6.49 -5.48
CA GLN A 163 -4.62 -5.49 -6.23
C GLN A 163 -3.77 -4.65 -7.18
N LEU A 164 -2.67 -4.07 -6.70
CA LEU A 164 -1.81 -3.20 -7.50
C LEU A 164 -1.14 -3.96 -8.64
N ARG A 165 -0.71 -5.19 -8.38
CA ARG A 165 -0.06 -6.07 -9.34
C ARG A 165 -1.02 -6.47 -10.46
N VAL A 166 -2.23 -6.90 -10.11
CA VAL A 166 -3.30 -7.25 -11.05
C VAL A 166 -3.72 -6.03 -11.88
N HIS A 167 -3.93 -4.88 -11.24
CA HIS A 167 -4.34 -3.66 -11.93
C HIS A 167 -3.28 -3.19 -12.95
N CYS A 168 -2.00 -3.16 -12.57
CA CYS A 168 -0.92 -2.79 -13.49
C CYS A 168 -0.82 -3.78 -14.66
N SER A 169 -0.94 -5.07 -14.42
CA SER A 169 -0.92 -6.09 -15.46
C SER A 169 -2.11 -5.95 -16.41
N ALA A 170 -3.32 -5.68 -15.90
CA ALA A 170 -4.53 -5.47 -16.70
C ALA A 170 -4.44 -4.24 -17.62
N LEU A 171 -3.63 -3.25 -17.26
CA LEU A 171 -3.30 -2.11 -18.12
C LEU A 171 -2.22 -2.41 -19.18
N ASN A 172 -1.72 -3.63 -19.26
CA ASN A 172 -0.53 -4.01 -20.05
C ASN A 172 0.77 -3.27 -19.62
N HIS A 173 0.81 -2.79 -18.38
CA HIS A 173 1.97 -2.19 -17.73
C HIS A 173 2.33 -2.96 -16.45
N PRO A 174 2.70 -4.26 -16.54
CA PRO A 174 2.99 -5.06 -15.37
C PRO A 174 4.18 -4.49 -14.58
N ILE A 175 4.19 -4.75 -13.27
CA ILE A 175 5.28 -4.33 -12.39
C ILE A 175 6.57 -5.06 -12.78
N VAL A 176 7.67 -4.33 -12.85
CA VAL A 176 8.99 -4.88 -13.14
C VAL A 176 9.38 -5.89 -12.04
N GLY A 177 9.75 -7.11 -12.46
CA GLY A 177 10.11 -8.19 -11.53
C GLY A 177 8.92 -8.94 -10.91
N ASP A 178 7.67 -8.68 -11.35
CA ASP A 178 6.52 -9.47 -10.93
C ASP A 178 6.51 -10.80 -11.69
N LEU A 179 6.78 -11.89 -10.97
CA LEU A 179 6.85 -13.24 -11.55
C LEU A 179 5.46 -13.88 -11.77
N THR A 180 4.43 -13.34 -11.12
CA THR A 180 3.07 -13.91 -11.20
C THR A 180 2.25 -13.26 -12.32
N TYR A 181 2.28 -11.93 -12.39
CA TYR A 181 1.45 -11.14 -13.31
C TYR A 181 2.27 -10.44 -14.40
N GLY A 182 3.60 -10.53 -14.32
CA GLY A 182 4.51 -10.04 -15.36
C GLY A 182 4.47 -10.93 -16.60
N GLN A 183 4.65 -10.34 -17.78
CA GLN A 183 4.93 -11.11 -18.98
C GLN A 183 6.38 -11.61 -18.91
N ALA A 184 6.62 -12.86 -19.27
CA ALA A 184 7.98 -13.38 -19.43
C ALA A 184 8.70 -12.54 -20.50
N SER A 185 9.55 -11.62 -20.07
CA SER A 185 10.50 -10.98 -21.00
C SER A 185 11.47 -12.08 -21.41
N GLY A 186 11.62 -12.32 -22.72
CA GLY A 186 12.55 -13.33 -23.23
C GLY A 186 14.04 -13.02 -22.97
N ARG A 187 14.35 -12.18 -21.97
CA ARG A 187 15.70 -11.81 -21.55
C ARG A 187 16.14 -12.67 -20.37
N GLU A 188 17.39 -13.08 -20.38
CA GLU A 188 18.01 -13.93 -19.36
C GLU A 188 18.15 -13.24 -17.99
N GLU A 189 18.21 -11.91 -17.92
CA GLU A 189 18.38 -11.17 -16.66
C GLU A 189 17.03 -10.81 -16.05
N GLN A 190 16.70 -11.49 -14.98
CA GLN A 190 15.57 -11.15 -14.12
C GLN A 190 15.96 -10.00 -13.18
N PRO A 191 15.06 -9.01 -12.94
CA PRO A 191 15.27 -8.03 -11.90
C PRO A 191 15.49 -8.72 -10.54
N PHE A 192 16.39 -8.18 -9.71
CA PHE A 192 16.74 -8.78 -8.42
C PHE A 192 15.59 -8.80 -7.40
N ARG A 193 14.50 -8.09 -7.68
CA ARG A 193 13.28 -8.02 -6.87
C ARG A 193 12.08 -7.56 -7.69
N MET A 194 10.88 -7.74 -7.15
CA MET A 194 9.70 -7.05 -7.63
C MET A 194 9.76 -5.55 -7.25
N MET A 195 9.57 -4.66 -8.22
CA MET A 195 9.67 -3.21 -8.05
C MET A 195 8.36 -2.61 -7.56
N LEU A 196 7.89 -3.07 -6.40
CA LEU A 196 6.73 -2.55 -5.69
C LEU A 196 7.11 -2.27 -4.23
N HIS A 197 6.79 -1.06 -3.76
CA HIS A 197 7.22 -0.58 -2.45
C HIS A 197 6.13 0.25 -1.77
N ALA A 198 5.73 -0.14 -0.55
CA ALA A 198 4.81 0.62 0.30
C ALA A 198 5.53 1.86 0.85
N PHE A 199 5.37 2.98 0.16
CA PHE A 199 6.14 4.20 0.36
C PHE A 199 5.62 5.08 1.50
N TYR A 200 4.29 5.19 1.61
CA TYR A 200 3.62 6.06 2.57
C TYR A 200 2.44 5.35 3.23
N LEU A 201 2.32 5.54 4.53
CA LEU A 201 1.23 5.01 5.35
C LEU A 201 0.80 6.06 6.37
N ARG A 202 -0.53 6.33 6.45
CA ARG A 202 -1.13 7.15 7.50
C ARG A 202 -2.37 6.47 8.06
N ILE A 203 -2.40 6.26 9.37
CA ILE A 203 -3.51 5.65 10.11
C ILE A 203 -3.99 6.64 11.16
N PRO A 204 -5.12 7.35 10.95
CA PRO A 204 -5.67 8.32 11.88
C PRO A 204 -6.46 7.61 12.99
N THR A 205 -5.77 7.06 13.98
CA THR A 205 -6.41 6.43 15.14
C THR A 205 -7.04 7.48 16.05
N GLN A 206 -7.77 7.04 17.07
CA GLN A 206 -8.40 7.95 18.02
C GLN A 206 -7.40 8.60 18.99
N THR A 207 -6.30 7.92 19.27
CA THR A 207 -5.29 8.35 20.26
C THR A 207 -4.11 9.06 19.62
N GLU A 208 -3.76 8.69 18.40
CA GLU A 208 -2.62 9.26 17.67
C GLU A 208 -2.80 9.10 16.15
N CYS A 209 -2.14 9.96 15.39
CA CYS A 209 -2.02 9.77 13.95
C CYS A 209 -0.68 9.09 13.65
N VAL A 210 -0.74 7.79 13.31
CA VAL A 210 0.45 7.06 12.87
C VAL A 210 0.73 7.46 11.43
N GLU A 211 1.87 8.11 11.21
CA GLU A 211 2.30 8.53 9.87
C GLU A 211 3.74 8.13 9.64
N ALA A 212 3.99 7.43 8.54
CA ALA A 212 5.33 6.98 8.18
C ALA A 212 5.56 7.07 6.67
N ARG A 213 6.77 7.47 6.31
CA ARG A 213 7.27 7.54 4.94
C ARG A 213 8.61 6.84 4.86
N THR A 214 8.83 6.03 3.82
CA THR A 214 10.14 5.45 3.53
C THR A 214 10.96 6.37 2.61
N PRO A 215 12.28 6.20 2.52
CA PRO A 215 13.03 6.67 1.36
C PRO A 215 12.50 6.03 0.07
N ASP A 216 12.69 6.73 -1.06
CA ASP A 216 12.40 6.17 -2.39
C ASP A 216 13.44 5.11 -2.74
N PRO A 217 13.06 3.83 -2.95
CA PRO A 217 14.02 2.78 -3.26
C PRO A 217 14.39 2.70 -4.75
N PHE A 218 13.66 3.42 -5.61
CA PHE A 218 13.81 3.35 -7.06
C PHE A 218 14.53 4.59 -7.58
N VAL A 219 15.81 4.68 -7.22
CA VAL A 219 16.72 5.74 -7.66
C VAL A 219 17.99 5.13 -8.28
N PRO A 220 18.63 5.79 -9.27
CA PRO A 220 19.81 5.24 -9.96
C PRO A 220 20.98 4.91 -9.05
N THR A 221 21.10 5.61 -7.92
CA THR A 221 22.16 5.37 -6.93
C THR A 221 22.01 4.04 -6.18
N LEU A 222 20.81 3.48 -6.13
CA LEU A 222 20.50 2.20 -5.48
C LEU A 222 20.34 1.06 -6.48
N ASP A 223 19.92 1.37 -7.72
CA ASP A 223 19.78 0.39 -8.80
C ASP A 223 20.19 1.03 -10.13
N ALA A 224 21.39 0.67 -10.60
CA ALA A 224 21.97 1.19 -11.83
C ALA A 224 21.20 0.75 -13.11
N CYS A 225 20.33 -0.27 -13.03
CA CYS A 225 19.47 -0.67 -14.13
C CYS A 225 18.37 0.35 -14.41
N TRP A 226 17.97 1.15 -13.39
CA TRP A 226 17.01 2.22 -13.54
C TRP A 226 17.66 3.51 -14.01
N SER A 227 17.26 4.01 -15.16
CA SER A 227 17.76 5.26 -15.77
C SER A 227 16.59 6.18 -16.14
N PRO A 228 16.15 7.07 -15.23
CA PRO A 228 15.11 8.05 -15.52
C PRO A 228 15.61 9.10 -16.52
N HIS A 229 14.76 9.55 -17.42
CA HIS A 229 15.10 10.58 -18.40
C HIS A 229 14.06 11.70 -18.53
N THR A 230 12.83 11.50 -18.04
CA THR A 230 11.76 12.50 -18.13
C THR A 230 10.98 12.55 -16.82
N LEU A 231 11.03 13.70 -16.14
CA LEU A 231 10.18 13.98 -14.99
C LEU A 231 8.79 14.39 -15.49
N VAL A 232 7.75 13.69 -15.03
CA VAL A 232 6.34 13.99 -15.32
C VAL A 232 5.71 14.74 -14.15
N GLN A 233 5.84 14.20 -12.93
CA GLN A 233 5.33 14.85 -11.72
C GLN A 233 6.28 14.64 -10.54
N PRO A 234 6.68 15.71 -9.82
CA PRO A 234 7.54 15.58 -8.63
C PRO A 234 6.86 14.81 -7.49
N LEU A 235 7.55 13.80 -6.95
CA LEU A 235 7.05 12.97 -5.85
C LEU A 235 6.72 13.80 -4.59
N ASP A 236 7.54 14.80 -4.25
CA ASP A 236 7.34 15.61 -3.03
C ASP A 236 6.05 16.43 -3.07
N GLN A 237 5.61 16.90 -4.24
CA GLN A 237 4.31 17.58 -4.39
C GLN A 237 3.14 16.64 -4.08
N LEU A 238 3.22 15.37 -4.51
CA LEU A 238 2.19 14.38 -4.21
C LEU A 238 2.16 14.01 -2.73
N VAL A 239 3.32 13.93 -2.08
CA VAL A 239 3.40 13.71 -0.63
C VAL A 239 2.71 14.83 0.12
N GLN A 240 2.95 16.11 -0.25
CA GLN A 240 2.27 17.25 0.36
C GLN A 240 0.74 17.14 0.20
N VAL A 241 0.25 16.73 -0.96
CA VAL A 241 -1.18 16.51 -1.21
C VAL A 241 -1.73 15.38 -0.32
N LEU A 242 -1.00 14.26 -0.18
CA LEU A 242 -1.40 13.14 0.68
C LEU A 242 -1.49 13.55 2.15
N GLN A 243 -0.60 14.42 2.61
CA GLN A 243 -0.58 14.97 3.97
C GLN A 243 -1.71 15.98 4.18
N ALA A 244 -1.85 16.96 3.29
CA ALA A 244 -2.84 18.04 3.39
C ALA A 244 -4.30 17.56 3.25
N ALA A 245 -4.57 16.48 2.53
CA ALA A 245 -5.92 15.95 2.34
C ALA A 245 -6.61 15.53 3.66
N HIS A 246 -5.90 15.52 4.80
CA HIS A 246 -6.39 15.02 6.07
C HIS A 246 -6.24 16.02 7.23
N ASP A 247 -5.70 17.22 6.98
CA ASP A 247 -5.73 18.27 7.99
C ASP A 247 -7.18 18.76 8.13
N PRO A 248 -7.75 18.78 9.35
CA PRO A 248 -9.05 19.38 9.56
C PRO A 248 -8.94 20.85 9.15
N LYS A 249 -9.77 21.27 8.19
CA LYS A 249 -9.90 22.72 7.89
C LYS A 249 -10.10 23.43 9.21
N PRO A 250 -9.37 24.54 9.51
CA PRO A 250 -9.69 25.37 10.66
C PRO A 250 -11.15 25.76 10.53
N THR A 251 -11.93 25.45 11.55
CA THR A 251 -13.29 25.97 11.71
C THR A 251 -13.15 27.48 11.82
N GLU A 252 -13.43 28.18 10.72
CA GLU A 252 -13.62 29.64 10.76
C GLU A 252 -14.75 29.92 11.74
N GLY A 253 -14.39 30.62 12.81
CA GLY A 253 -15.31 31.06 13.83
C GLY A 253 -16.38 31.95 13.21
N ASP A 254 -17.58 31.70 13.65
CA ASP A 254 -18.81 32.44 13.46
C ASP A 254 -18.63 33.94 13.63
N THR A 255 -18.73 34.72 12.55
CA THR A 255 -19.00 36.15 12.59
C THR A 255 -19.95 36.54 11.47
N GLY A 256 -21.20 36.72 11.81
CA GLY A 256 -22.22 37.66 11.35
C GLY A 256 -22.48 37.89 9.84
N PRO A 257 -23.72 38.30 9.51
CA PRO A 257 -24.24 38.19 8.15
C PRO A 257 -23.91 39.43 7.29
N CYS A 258 -23.52 39.20 6.03
CA CYS A 258 -23.59 40.20 4.95
C CYS A 258 -24.12 39.59 3.66
N SER A 259 -25.04 40.33 3.08
CA SER A 259 -25.92 40.09 1.94
C SER A 259 -25.22 39.90 0.58
N PRO A 260 -25.96 39.48 -0.47
CA PRO A 260 -25.42 38.81 -1.66
C PRO A 260 -25.02 39.77 -2.78
N SER A 261 -23.92 39.48 -3.46
CA SER A 261 -23.65 40.05 -4.76
C SER A 261 -22.99 38.99 -5.67
N SER A 262 -23.68 38.77 -6.76
CA SER A 262 -23.37 38.11 -8.02
C SER A 262 -21.91 37.76 -8.31
N CYS A 263 -21.62 36.47 -8.57
CA CYS A 263 -20.56 36.00 -9.47
C CYS A 263 -20.94 34.68 -10.16
N LEU A 264 -20.59 34.60 -11.43
CA LEU A 264 -20.87 33.56 -12.43
C LEU A 264 -20.37 32.17 -12.07
N PRO A 265 -20.98 31.08 -12.61
CA PRO A 265 -20.62 29.71 -12.27
C PRO A 265 -19.32 29.25 -12.94
N GLY A 266 -18.35 28.80 -12.14
CA GLY A 266 -17.19 28.03 -12.60
C GLY A 266 -17.52 26.55 -12.81
N PRO A 267 -16.67 25.76 -13.50
CA PRO A 267 -16.98 24.40 -13.94
C PRO A 267 -17.18 23.43 -12.78
N GLY A 268 -18.20 22.60 -12.93
CA GLY A 268 -18.83 21.80 -11.93
C GLY A 268 -17.95 20.85 -11.13
N ARG A 269 -18.17 20.86 -9.85
CA ARG A 269 -17.73 19.86 -8.85
C ARG A 269 -18.40 18.52 -9.17
N PRO A 270 -17.67 17.37 -9.17
CA PRO A 270 -18.31 16.08 -9.33
C PRO A 270 -19.30 15.82 -8.18
N PRO A 271 -20.41 15.09 -8.45
CA PRO A 271 -21.45 14.86 -7.46
C PRO A 271 -20.91 14.06 -6.26
N PRO A 272 -21.44 14.27 -5.03
CA PRO A 272 -21.07 13.49 -3.86
C PRO A 272 -21.44 12.02 -4.08
N HIS A 273 -20.52 11.11 -3.69
CA HIS A 273 -20.77 9.68 -3.74
C HIS A 273 -22.04 9.34 -2.95
N PRO A 274 -22.91 8.46 -3.46
CA PRO A 274 -24.09 8.02 -2.74
C PRO A 274 -23.69 7.38 -1.42
N ALA A 275 -24.41 7.73 -0.34
CA ALA A 275 -24.22 7.17 0.99
C ALA A 275 -24.27 5.64 0.92
N THR A 276 -23.24 4.98 1.45
CA THR A 276 -23.19 3.51 1.51
C THR A 276 -24.30 3.03 2.44
N PRO A 277 -25.16 2.09 2.01
CA PRO A 277 -26.21 1.54 2.87
C PRO A 277 -25.59 0.85 4.10
N PRO A 278 -26.31 0.81 5.25
CA PRO A 278 -25.80 0.18 6.47
C PRO A 278 -25.51 -1.30 6.23
N GLU A 279 -24.38 -1.74 6.78
CA GLU A 279 -23.85 -3.11 6.64
C GLU A 279 -24.84 -4.13 7.26
N THR A 280 -25.21 -5.14 6.48
CA THR A 280 -26.05 -6.23 6.97
C THR A 280 -25.24 -7.20 7.85
N GLU A 281 -25.93 -7.97 8.71
CA GLU A 281 -25.31 -8.97 9.58
C GLU A 281 -24.56 -10.07 8.79
N ALA A 282 -25.04 -10.41 7.59
CA ALA A 282 -24.37 -11.28 6.64
C ALA A 282 -23.04 -10.70 6.11
N GLN A 283 -22.96 -9.38 5.90
CA GLN A 283 -21.73 -8.70 5.51
C GLN A 283 -20.71 -8.67 6.65
N ARG A 284 -21.17 -8.57 7.91
CA ARG A 284 -20.30 -8.68 9.12
C ARG A 284 -19.72 -10.08 9.27
N ALA A 285 -20.58 -11.12 9.11
CA ALA A 285 -20.14 -12.51 9.17
C ALA A 285 -19.13 -12.82 8.06
N SER A 286 -19.38 -12.37 6.82
CA SER A 286 -18.45 -12.51 5.70
C SER A 286 -17.13 -11.79 5.94
N CYS A 287 -17.13 -10.64 6.62
CA CYS A 287 -15.92 -9.90 6.98
C CYS A 287 -15.09 -10.64 8.04
N LEU A 288 -15.74 -11.24 9.05
CA LEU A 288 -15.07 -12.03 10.09
C LEU A 288 -14.52 -13.34 9.53
N GLN A 289 -15.26 -13.99 8.64
CA GLN A 289 -14.80 -15.18 7.93
C GLN A 289 -13.61 -14.84 7.02
N TRP A 290 -13.65 -13.73 6.31
CA TRP A 290 -12.55 -13.24 5.48
C TRP A 290 -11.27 -12.95 6.31
N LEU A 291 -11.40 -12.35 7.52
CA LEU A 291 -10.27 -12.14 8.43
C LEU A 291 -9.67 -13.45 8.93
N SER A 292 -10.48 -14.49 9.15
CA SER A 292 -10.00 -15.81 9.56
C SER A 292 -9.35 -16.58 8.41
N GLU A 293 -9.82 -16.41 7.18
CA GLU A 293 -9.26 -17.03 5.97
C GLU A 293 -7.96 -16.32 5.53
N TRP A 294 -7.78 -15.05 5.82
CA TRP A 294 -6.56 -14.28 5.53
C TRP A 294 -5.32 -14.77 6.27
N THR A 295 -5.53 -15.44 7.40
CA THR A 295 -4.45 -16.03 8.18
C THR A 295 -4.05 -17.44 7.71
N LEU A 296 -4.71 -18.00 6.69
CA LEU A 296 -4.65 -19.44 6.38
C LEU A 296 -4.16 -19.81 4.99
N GLU A 297 -3.95 -18.86 4.04
CA GLU A 297 -3.43 -19.25 2.71
C GLU A 297 -1.91 -18.99 2.62
N PRO A 298 -1.09 -20.04 2.48
CA PRO A 298 0.28 -19.89 2.01
C PRO A 298 0.25 -19.56 0.51
N ASP A 299 1.00 -18.56 0.09
CA ASP A 299 1.37 -18.39 -1.30
C ASP A 299 2.07 -19.69 -1.78
N ASN A 300 1.46 -20.39 -2.72
CA ASN A 300 2.11 -21.46 -3.47
C ASN A 300 3.07 -20.87 -4.49
#